data_0fffe64d652d1359bed4e75f7216791d
#
_entry.id   0fffe64d652d1359bed4e75f7216791d
#
_cell.length_a   1.000
_cell.length_b   1.000
_cell.length_c   1.000
_cell.angle_alpha   90.00
_cell.angle_beta   90.00
_cell.angle_gamma   90.00
#
_symmetry.space_group_name_H-M   'P 1'
#
loop_
_entity.id
_entity.type
_entity.pdbx_description
1 polymer ?
#
loop_
_entity_poly.entity_id
_entity_poly.type
_entity_poly.pdbx_seq_one_letter_code
_entity_poly.pdbx_strand_id
1 'polypeptide(L)'
;VRLVFLGLPGFGPMRLLGSPRTAEGEERSPSGPVKGFRGFPSLDVSANTPPPSMPWSQPLDPLGNPWLSTAVAAIPVLLLLGLVAWGRLRVSVAALLALGAALGVALLAFRMPVAAALGAAAYGGAYGLFPIGWIVLNVMFLHALTVRSGLFQELKEQLVRLAPDPRIQVILIAFCFGAFIEGAAGFGAPVAITAALLLQLGFSPIHASGLSLIANTAPVAFGSIGIPITTLAQVTDLDVLKLSAMAGRQLPIFSAIIPLWIVGAMSGWRGIRDVWPVALVAGVSFALMQFLVSNFHGPWLVDSISALVSLGAVLWMLRFRQKGGPVKVRDSQVPPMSSRWWRPWVPWVILTVAIFAWGTRPVKDTLDRLASPSFPVPGIHERVMRTPPVVRVSKVEKVELKLNVLSATGTGILLAAWVSGVWMGYSTRSLLKIWWETLLAVRQSLLTIAAMLALGNVTKLSGADATLGMALAKTGVFYPFFGTLLGWLGVALTGSDTASNVLFGSLQRITAEQLGLSPYLMCAANSTGGVMGKMIDAQSIVVAGVSAQAHGHEGKILRFVFGHSLVLAVLISAWVAAQAYWPPLQATVVK
;
A
#
# COMPACT_ATOMS: atom_id res chain seq x y z
N VAL A 1 10.92 27.12 27.86
CA VAL A 1 12.33 27.13 27.46
C VAL A 1 12.44 28.07 26.26
N ARG A 2 12.94 29.29 26.54
CA ARG A 2 13.21 30.32 25.53
C ARG A 2 14.48 29.94 24.79
N LEU A 3 14.42 29.86 23.46
CA LEU A 3 15.58 29.85 22.59
C LEU A 3 15.76 31.24 21.97
N VAL A 4 16.95 31.78 22.21
CA VAL A 4 17.45 33.10 21.82
C VAL A 4 17.76 33.06 20.31
N PHE A 5 17.17 33.96 19.53
CA PHE A 5 17.61 34.24 18.17
C PHE A 5 18.51 35.49 18.18
N LEU A 6 19.75 35.29 17.75
CA LEU A 6 20.70 36.35 17.44
C LEU A 6 20.34 37.00 16.09
N GLY A 7 20.23 38.30 16.09
CA GLY A 7 19.85 39.09 14.95
C GLY A 7 21.00 39.35 13.96
N LEU A 8 20.62 39.55 12.71
CA LEU A 8 21.37 40.35 11.72
C LEU A 8 20.41 41.35 11.05
N PRO A 9 20.82 42.59 10.77
CA PRO A 9 19.94 43.69 10.39
C PRO A 9 19.85 43.90 8.88
N GLY A 10 18.70 44.43 8.47
CA GLY A 10 18.59 45.22 7.24
C GLY A 10 17.65 44.66 6.19
N PHE A 11 16.38 45.11 6.20
CA PHE A 11 15.65 45.62 5.05
C PHE A 11 14.30 46.19 5.53
N GLY A 12 14.06 47.44 5.15
CA GLY A 12 12.93 48.24 5.57
C GLY A 12 11.59 47.91 4.88
N PRO A 13 10.48 48.53 5.32
CA PRO A 13 9.13 48.11 4.96
C PRO A 13 8.71 48.66 3.58
N MET A 14 8.20 47.76 2.74
CA MET A 14 7.58 48.13 1.45
C MET A 14 6.06 48.27 1.62
N ARG A 15 5.58 49.47 1.28
CA ARG A 15 4.19 49.93 1.41
C ARG A 15 3.24 49.19 0.49
N LEU A 16 2.06 48.86 1.02
CA LEU A 16 0.85 48.53 0.27
C LEU A 16 0.41 49.73 -0.59
N LEU A 17 0.21 49.53 -1.87
CA LEU A 17 -0.51 50.43 -2.79
C LEU A 17 -1.49 49.59 -3.62
N GLY A 18 -2.75 49.82 -3.44
CA GLY A 18 -3.78 50.31 -4.31
C GLY A 18 -4.14 49.46 -5.55
N SER A 19 -5.36 48.97 -5.57
CA SER A 19 -6.05 48.48 -6.76
C SER A 19 -6.22 49.60 -7.80
N PRO A 20 -6.22 49.29 -9.09
CA PRO A 20 -6.92 50.13 -10.07
C PRO A 20 -8.01 49.35 -10.83
N ARG A 21 -8.99 50.19 -11.16
CA ARG A 21 -10.21 49.97 -11.92
C ARG A 21 -9.95 49.63 -13.40
N THR A 22 -10.91 48.94 -13.95
CA THR A 22 -11.24 48.72 -15.37
C THR A 22 -10.99 49.95 -16.27
N ALA A 23 -10.36 49.73 -17.43
CA ALA A 23 -10.54 50.52 -18.65
C ALA A 23 -10.32 49.63 -19.88
N GLU A 24 -11.31 49.64 -20.75
CA GLU A 24 -11.28 49.13 -22.12
C GLU A 24 -10.29 49.96 -22.95
N GLY A 25 -9.55 49.33 -23.86
CA GLY A 25 -8.70 50.00 -24.81
C GLY A 25 -8.21 49.07 -25.90
N GLU A 26 -8.77 49.26 -27.08
CA GLU A 26 -8.30 48.69 -28.33
C GLU A 26 -6.82 48.99 -28.54
N GLU A 27 -6.03 48.01 -28.97
CA GLU A 27 -4.77 48.27 -29.64
C GLU A 27 -4.46 47.34 -30.81
N ARG A 28 -4.12 48.02 -31.89
CA ARG A 28 -3.82 47.55 -33.23
C ARG A 28 -2.51 46.74 -33.27
N SER A 29 -2.51 45.75 -34.10
CA SER A 29 -1.35 45.01 -34.60
C SER A 29 -0.41 45.89 -35.44
N PRO A 30 0.89 45.70 -35.41
CA PRO A 30 1.75 45.95 -36.56
C PRO A 30 2.38 44.66 -37.11
N SER A 31 2.07 44.43 -38.36
CA SER A 31 2.69 43.45 -39.24
C SER A 31 4.14 43.86 -39.63
N GLY A 32 5.05 42.87 -39.58
CA GLY A 32 6.37 42.98 -40.23
C GLY A 32 7.01 41.58 -40.37
N PRO A 33 7.48 41.19 -41.56
CA PRO A 33 7.90 39.82 -41.81
C PRO A 33 9.36 39.58 -41.46
N VAL A 34 9.64 38.55 -40.65
CA VAL A 34 10.99 37.99 -40.49
C VAL A 34 11.12 36.77 -41.38
N LYS A 35 12.08 36.82 -42.28
CA LYS A 35 12.43 35.78 -43.24
C LYS A 35 13.09 34.56 -42.58
N GLY A 36 12.56 33.39 -42.86
CA GLY A 36 13.25 32.22 -43.37
C GLY A 36 14.14 31.41 -42.44
N PHE A 37 13.57 30.32 -41.90
CA PHE A 37 14.30 29.07 -41.77
C PHE A 37 13.44 27.96 -42.40
N ARG A 38 13.99 27.28 -43.43
CA ARG A 38 13.31 26.16 -44.12
C ARG A 38 13.15 25.00 -43.15
N GLY A 39 11.90 24.76 -42.74
CA GLY A 39 11.52 23.60 -41.93
C GLY A 39 11.53 22.33 -42.73
N PHE A 40 11.86 21.23 -42.03
CA PHE A 40 11.56 19.88 -42.44
C PHE A 40 10.04 19.70 -42.58
N PRO A 41 9.55 18.89 -43.51
CA PRO A 41 8.13 18.66 -43.67
C PRO A 41 7.62 17.94 -42.40
N SER A 42 6.72 18.59 -41.68
CA SER A 42 5.91 17.98 -40.65
C SER A 42 5.03 16.91 -41.32
N LEU A 43 5.30 15.67 -41.03
CA LEU A 43 4.35 14.58 -41.29
C LEU A 43 3.07 14.87 -40.49
N ASP A 44 2.06 15.33 -41.19
CA ASP A 44 0.72 15.56 -40.67
C ASP A 44 0.06 14.21 -40.38
N VAL A 45 0.29 13.65 -39.20
CA VAL A 45 -0.31 12.38 -38.73
C VAL A 45 -1.77 12.59 -38.26
N SER A 46 -2.32 13.79 -38.43
CA SER A 46 -3.66 14.14 -37.92
C SER A 46 -4.84 13.76 -38.84
N ALA A 47 -4.62 13.17 -40.02
CA ALA A 47 -5.67 13.04 -41.04
C ALA A 47 -6.48 11.72 -41.03
N ASN A 48 -6.27 10.78 -40.10
CA ASN A 48 -7.04 9.52 -40.08
C ASN A 48 -7.38 8.96 -38.70
N THR A 49 -7.61 9.82 -37.70
CA THR A 49 -8.29 9.34 -36.49
C THR A 49 -9.81 9.44 -36.71
N PRO A 50 -10.55 8.33 -36.66
CA PRO A 50 -12.00 8.38 -36.66
C PRO A 50 -12.47 9.24 -35.46
N PRO A 51 -13.60 9.95 -35.58
CA PRO A 51 -14.10 10.78 -34.50
C PRO A 51 -14.20 9.94 -33.21
N PRO A 52 -13.85 10.50 -32.02
CA PRO A 52 -13.86 9.74 -30.79
C PRO A 52 -15.27 9.16 -30.57
N SER A 53 -15.35 7.82 -30.67
CA SER A 53 -16.57 7.09 -30.32
C SER A 53 -16.93 7.48 -28.88
N MET A 54 -18.23 7.75 -28.61
CA MET A 54 -18.68 8.07 -27.26
C MET A 54 -18.11 7.08 -26.23
N PRO A 55 -17.58 7.57 -25.08
CA PRO A 55 -17.01 6.68 -24.09
C PRO A 55 -18.08 5.70 -23.59
N TRP A 56 -17.69 4.43 -23.48
CA TRP A 56 -18.57 3.39 -22.95
C TRP A 56 -18.84 3.66 -21.46
N SER A 57 -20.13 3.74 -21.09
CA SER A 57 -20.56 3.95 -19.71
C SER A 57 -20.58 2.64 -18.94
N GLN A 58 -19.97 2.60 -17.75
CA GLN A 58 -20.00 1.44 -16.88
C GLN A 58 -21.44 1.16 -16.39
N PRO A 59 -22.05 0.01 -16.70
CA PRO A 59 -23.33 -0.38 -16.14
C PRO A 59 -23.14 -0.80 -14.67
N LEU A 60 -24.02 -0.33 -13.78
CA LEU A 60 -24.01 -0.68 -12.35
C LEU A 60 -24.95 -1.85 -12.03
N ASP A 61 -25.93 -2.07 -12.89
CA ASP A 61 -26.85 -3.22 -12.87
C ASP A 61 -26.98 -3.79 -14.29
N PRO A 62 -25.98 -4.53 -14.77
CA PRO A 62 -25.92 -4.98 -16.16
C PRO A 62 -27.02 -5.99 -16.53
N LEU A 63 -27.62 -6.67 -15.55
CA LEU A 63 -28.62 -7.72 -15.77
C LEU A 63 -30.05 -7.28 -15.41
N GLY A 64 -30.24 -6.00 -15.02
CA GLY A 64 -31.55 -5.48 -14.60
C GLY A 64 -32.06 -6.09 -13.28
N ASN A 65 -31.21 -6.80 -12.57
CA ASN A 65 -31.48 -7.36 -11.24
C ASN A 65 -30.24 -7.17 -10.37
N PRO A 66 -30.28 -6.32 -9.35
CA PRO A 66 -29.13 -5.98 -8.53
C PRO A 66 -28.46 -7.18 -7.85
N TRP A 67 -29.24 -8.17 -7.42
CA TRP A 67 -28.71 -9.37 -6.75
C TRP A 67 -27.99 -10.29 -7.74
N LEU A 68 -28.57 -10.48 -8.92
CA LEU A 68 -27.96 -11.28 -9.98
C LEU A 68 -26.70 -10.62 -10.53
N SER A 69 -26.75 -9.30 -10.75
CA SER A 69 -25.60 -8.51 -11.18
C SER A 69 -24.46 -8.59 -10.15
N THR A 70 -24.80 -8.49 -8.85
CA THR A 70 -23.83 -8.65 -7.75
C THR A 70 -23.21 -10.04 -7.71
N ALA A 71 -24.04 -11.09 -7.84
CA ALA A 71 -23.54 -12.47 -7.86
C ALA A 71 -22.59 -12.72 -9.03
N VAL A 72 -22.91 -12.23 -10.23
CA VAL A 72 -22.07 -12.36 -11.42
C VAL A 72 -20.78 -11.53 -11.28
N ALA A 73 -20.87 -10.31 -10.74
CA ALA A 73 -19.70 -9.48 -10.45
C ALA A 73 -18.73 -10.11 -9.44
N ALA A 74 -19.24 -10.93 -8.51
CA ALA A 74 -18.43 -11.63 -7.51
C ALA A 74 -17.67 -12.84 -8.07
N ILE A 75 -18.09 -13.43 -9.20
CA ILE A 75 -17.52 -14.68 -9.74
C ILE A 75 -16.00 -14.65 -9.86
N PRO A 76 -15.35 -13.64 -10.46
CA PRO A 76 -13.89 -13.65 -10.65
C PRO A 76 -13.13 -13.71 -9.32
N VAL A 77 -13.60 -12.98 -8.33
CA VAL A 77 -12.97 -12.88 -7.01
C VAL A 77 -13.17 -14.15 -6.21
N LEU A 78 -14.41 -14.65 -6.14
CA LEU A 78 -14.73 -15.91 -5.47
C LEU A 78 -13.99 -17.08 -6.11
N LEU A 79 -13.85 -17.07 -7.43
CA LEU A 79 -13.07 -18.08 -8.16
C LEU A 79 -11.59 -18.00 -7.77
N LEU A 80 -10.98 -16.80 -7.77
CA LEU A 80 -9.58 -16.63 -7.37
C LEU A 80 -9.36 -17.15 -5.94
N LEU A 81 -10.12 -16.61 -4.98
CA LEU A 81 -9.98 -16.98 -3.57
C LEU A 81 -10.27 -18.46 -3.34
N GLY A 82 -11.29 -19.01 -4.00
CA GLY A 82 -11.64 -20.42 -3.91
C GLY A 82 -10.54 -21.32 -4.47
N LEU A 83 -10.00 -21.03 -5.65
CA LEU A 83 -8.92 -21.82 -6.27
C LEU A 83 -7.62 -21.73 -5.46
N VAL A 84 -7.27 -20.55 -4.95
CA VAL A 84 -6.09 -20.36 -4.09
C VAL A 84 -6.29 -21.10 -2.77
N ALA A 85 -7.46 -21.00 -2.13
CA ALA A 85 -7.78 -21.70 -0.90
C ALA A 85 -7.81 -23.23 -1.08
N TRP A 86 -8.28 -23.73 -2.23
CA TRP A 86 -8.28 -25.16 -2.54
C TRP A 86 -6.86 -25.76 -2.58
N GLY A 87 -5.86 -24.95 -3.02
CA GLY A 87 -4.44 -25.28 -2.90
C GLY A 87 -3.95 -26.44 -3.78
N ARG A 88 -4.75 -26.90 -4.75
CA ARG A 88 -4.34 -27.95 -5.71
C ARG A 88 -3.73 -27.38 -6.99
N LEU A 89 -4.03 -26.13 -7.31
CA LEU A 89 -3.47 -25.45 -8.47
C LEU A 89 -2.35 -24.51 -8.04
N ARG A 90 -1.39 -24.29 -8.96
CA ARG A 90 -0.42 -23.19 -8.80
C ARG A 90 -1.16 -21.87 -8.83
N VAL A 91 -0.78 -20.93 -7.97
CA VAL A 91 -1.47 -19.64 -7.86
C VAL A 91 -1.44 -18.85 -9.18
N SER A 92 -0.38 -18.99 -9.97
CA SER A 92 -0.32 -18.42 -11.32
C SER A 92 -1.45 -18.93 -12.23
N VAL A 93 -1.77 -20.22 -12.15
CA VAL A 93 -2.88 -20.82 -12.92
C VAL A 93 -4.23 -20.34 -12.37
N ALA A 94 -4.39 -20.30 -11.06
CA ALA A 94 -5.61 -19.77 -10.42
C ALA A 94 -5.84 -18.30 -10.82
N ALA A 95 -4.79 -17.48 -10.82
CA ALA A 95 -4.86 -16.08 -11.24
C ALA A 95 -5.25 -15.92 -12.73
N LEU A 96 -4.69 -16.74 -13.61
CA LEU A 96 -5.04 -16.73 -15.04
C LEU A 96 -6.47 -17.19 -15.29
N LEU A 97 -6.94 -18.22 -14.60
CA LEU A 97 -8.34 -18.69 -14.69
C LEU A 97 -9.32 -17.61 -14.20
N ALA A 98 -9.00 -16.96 -13.06
CA ALA A 98 -9.81 -15.88 -12.52
C ALA A 98 -9.79 -14.64 -13.45
N LEU A 99 -8.65 -14.32 -14.08
CA LEU A 99 -8.56 -13.28 -15.12
C LEU A 99 -9.43 -13.63 -16.34
N GLY A 100 -9.41 -14.88 -16.78
CA GLY A 100 -10.30 -15.37 -17.85
C GLY A 100 -11.78 -15.20 -17.48
N ALA A 101 -12.15 -15.54 -16.23
CA ALA A 101 -13.51 -15.32 -15.74
C ALA A 101 -13.86 -13.82 -15.65
N ALA A 102 -12.93 -12.97 -15.22
CA ALA A 102 -13.14 -11.51 -15.17
C ALA A 102 -13.36 -10.92 -16.57
N LEU A 103 -12.58 -11.36 -17.56
CA LEU A 103 -12.78 -10.97 -18.96
C LEU A 103 -14.13 -11.49 -19.48
N GLY A 104 -14.50 -12.74 -19.19
CA GLY A 104 -15.81 -13.28 -19.55
C GLY A 104 -16.97 -12.46 -18.94
N VAL A 105 -16.90 -12.16 -17.66
CA VAL A 105 -17.89 -11.31 -16.97
C VAL A 105 -17.94 -9.91 -17.57
N ALA A 106 -16.78 -9.27 -17.80
CA ALA A 106 -16.70 -7.94 -18.40
C ALA A 106 -17.31 -7.88 -19.79
N LEU A 107 -17.04 -8.87 -20.64
CA LEU A 107 -17.51 -8.91 -22.03
C LEU A 107 -18.98 -9.32 -22.14
N LEU A 108 -19.41 -10.35 -21.43
CA LEU A 108 -20.72 -10.97 -21.59
C LEU A 108 -21.79 -10.29 -20.72
N ALA A 109 -21.52 -10.05 -19.44
CA ALA A 109 -22.48 -9.45 -18.53
C ALA A 109 -22.46 -7.92 -18.60
N PHE A 110 -21.26 -7.32 -18.48
CA PHE A 110 -21.12 -5.86 -18.50
C PHE A 110 -21.06 -5.25 -19.91
N ARG A 111 -20.98 -6.08 -20.95
CA ARG A 111 -20.90 -5.66 -22.37
C ARG A 111 -19.78 -4.63 -22.62
N MET A 112 -18.66 -4.80 -21.90
CA MET A 112 -17.50 -3.95 -22.09
C MET A 112 -16.90 -4.17 -23.49
N PRO A 113 -16.51 -3.12 -24.23
CA PRO A 113 -15.85 -3.29 -25.52
C PRO A 113 -14.57 -4.14 -25.38
N VAL A 114 -14.35 -5.07 -26.33
CA VAL A 114 -13.21 -6.02 -26.31
C VAL A 114 -11.88 -5.28 -26.18
N ALA A 115 -11.69 -4.20 -26.97
CA ALA A 115 -10.47 -3.38 -26.90
C ALA A 115 -10.24 -2.78 -25.50
N ALA A 116 -11.32 -2.37 -24.81
CA ALA A 116 -11.24 -1.81 -23.47
C ALA A 116 -10.95 -2.91 -22.42
N ALA A 117 -11.54 -4.08 -22.54
CA ALA A 117 -11.29 -5.21 -21.65
C ALA A 117 -9.83 -5.72 -21.75
N LEU A 118 -9.33 -5.88 -23.00
CA LEU A 118 -7.93 -6.26 -23.24
C LEU A 118 -6.95 -5.15 -22.81
N GLY A 119 -7.29 -3.88 -23.08
CA GLY A 119 -6.52 -2.73 -22.59
C GLY A 119 -6.43 -2.68 -21.08
N ALA A 120 -7.54 -2.98 -20.36
CA ALA A 120 -7.56 -3.07 -18.90
C ALA A 120 -6.66 -4.20 -18.36
N ALA A 121 -6.71 -5.37 -18.99
CA ALA A 121 -5.86 -6.50 -18.64
C ALA A 121 -4.38 -6.21 -18.89
N ALA A 122 -4.05 -5.64 -20.06
CA ALA A 122 -2.68 -5.27 -20.42
C ALA A 122 -2.11 -4.20 -19.47
N TYR A 123 -2.90 -3.16 -19.16
CA TYR A 123 -2.53 -2.13 -18.20
C TYR A 123 -2.26 -2.69 -16.81
N GLY A 124 -3.19 -3.52 -16.30
CA GLY A 124 -3.03 -4.15 -15.00
C GLY A 124 -1.81 -5.07 -14.94
N GLY A 125 -1.57 -5.87 -16.00
CA GLY A 125 -0.40 -6.73 -16.13
C GLY A 125 0.91 -5.94 -16.15
N ALA A 126 0.97 -4.86 -16.95
CA ALA A 126 2.13 -3.97 -17.01
C ALA A 126 2.39 -3.30 -15.64
N TYR A 127 1.34 -2.81 -14.96
CA TYR A 127 1.44 -2.23 -13.62
C TYR A 127 1.90 -3.26 -12.58
N GLY A 128 1.53 -4.53 -12.77
CA GLY A 128 1.99 -5.64 -11.94
C GLY A 128 3.48 -5.91 -12.08
N LEU A 129 4.02 -5.80 -13.28
CA LEU A 129 5.46 -5.96 -13.52
C LEU A 129 6.23 -4.71 -13.07
N PHE A 130 5.69 -3.53 -13.33
CA PHE A 130 6.26 -2.25 -12.93
C PHE A 130 5.16 -1.31 -12.44
N PRO A 131 5.19 -0.81 -11.18
CA PRO A 131 6.32 -0.82 -10.23
C PRO A 131 6.39 -2.02 -9.26
N ILE A 132 5.34 -2.87 -9.18
CA ILE A 132 5.24 -3.87 -8.08
C ILE A 132 6.28 -4.98 -8.21
N GLY A 133 6.33 -5.64 -9.37
CA GLY A 133 7.32 -6.69 -9.65
C GLY A 133 8.76 -6.18 -9.54
N TRP A 134 8.98 -4.91 -9.88
CA TRP A 134 10.27 -4.23 -9.75
C TRP A 134 10.73 -4.13 -8.29
N ILE A 135 9.81 -3.83 -7.35
CA ILE A 135 10.11 -3.86 -5.91
C ILE A 135 10.52 -5.25 -5.48
N VAL A 136 9.71 -6.27 -5.80
CA VAL A 136 9.96 -7.66 -5.41
C VAL A 136 11.31 -8.15 -5.92
N LEU A 137 11.61 -7.93 -7.19
CA LEU A 137 12.88 -8.33 -7.79
C LEU A 137 14.08 -7.74 -7.03
N ASN A 138 14.05 -6.45 -6.75
CA ASN A 138 15.19 -5.75 -6.16
C ASN A 138 15.34 -6.00 -4.66
N VAL A 139 14.25 -6.25 -3.92
CA VAL A 139 14.31 -6.75 -2.54
C VAL A 139 14.97 -8.14 -2.50
N MET A 140 14.55 -9.04 -3.39
CA MET A 140 15.13 -10.39 -3.46
C MET A 140 16.60 -10.37 -3.93
N PHE A 141 16.99 -9.39 -4.75
CA PHE A 141 18.39 -9.19 -5.12
C PHE A 141 19.24 -8.76 -3.91
N LEU A 142 18.81 -7.78 -3.13
CA LEU A 142 19.49 -7.39 -1.88
C LEU A 142 19.60 -8.57 -0.91
N HIS A 143 18.49 -9.32 -0.77
CA HIS A 143 18.50 -10.55 0.04
C HIS A 143 19.56 -11.55 -0.44
N ALA A 144 19.61 -11.85 -1.73
CA ALA A 144 20.59 -12.78 -2.30
C ALA A 144 22.04 -12.32 -2.03
N LEU A 145 22.30 -11.01 -2.10
CA LEU A 145 23.63 -10.44 -1.78
C LEU A 145 23.99 -10.63 -0.32
N THR A 146 23.08 -10.31 0.62
CA THR A 146 23.34 -10.42 2.06
C THR A 146 23.53 -11.86 2.50
N VAL A 147 22.80 -12.81 1.91
CA VAL A 147 22.98 -14.25 2.18
C VAL A 147 24.34 -14.74 1.65
N ARG A 148 24.69 -14.43 0.40
CA ARG A 148 25.95 -14.88 -0.23
C ARG A 148 27.20 -14.28 0.43
N SER A 149 27.10 -13.07 0.99
CA SER A 149 28.21 -12.42 1.71
C SER A 149 28.42 -12.94 3.13
N GLY A 150 27.49 -13.76 3.67
CA GLY A 150 27.53 -14.22 5.06
C GLY A 150 27.08 -13.18 6.08
N LEU A 151 26.95 -11.90 5.70
CA LEU A 151 26.53 -10.81 6.60
C LEU A 151 25.16 -11.07 7.23
N PHE A 152 24.33 -11.81 6.51
CA PHE A 152 23.02 -12.14 7.03
C PHE A 152 23.08 -13.10 8.23
N GLN A 153 23.96 -14.09 8.20
CA GLN A 153 24.16 -15.00 9.33
C GLN A 153 24.66 -14.23 10.57
N GLU A 154 25.58 -13.26 10.36
CA GLU A 154 26.05 -12.38 11.45
C GLU A 154 24.90 -11.53 12.02
N LEU A 155 24.02 -10.99 11.16
CA LEU A 155 22.81 -10.23 11.57
C LEU A 155 21.88 -11.10 12.42
N LYS A 156 21.59 -12.32 11.97
CA LYS A 156 20.76 -13.28 12.69
C LYS A 156 21.30 -13.54 14.11
N GLU A 157 22.59 -13.78 14.23
CA GLU A 157 23.22 -14.02 15.53
C GLU A 157 23.11 -12.82 16.47
N GLN A 158 23.23 -11.61 15.95
CA GLN A 158 23.04 -10.37 16.73
C GLN A 158 21.60 -10.17 17.16
N LEU A 159 20.62 -10.40 16.27
CA LEU A 159 19.19 -10.28 16.60
C LEU A 159 18.77 -11.31 17.65
N VAL A 160 19.26 -12.54 17.57
CA VAL A 160 19.03 -13.57 18.59
C VAL A 160 19.58 -13.13 19.95
N ARG A 161 20.72 -12.44 19.99
CA ARG A 161 21.29 -11.91 21.25
C ARG A 161 20.47 -10.74 21.80
N LEU A 162 20.01 -9.82 20.93
CA LEU A 162 19.22 -8.66 21.34
C LEU A 162 17.83 -9.07 21.85
N ALA A 163 17.19 -10.01 21.18
CA ALA A 163 15.89 -10.56 21.51
C ALA A 163 15.93 -12.07 21.28
N PRO A 164 16.33 -12.87 22.31
CA PRO A 164 16.38 -14.33 22.19
C PRO A 164 15.03 -14.98 21.92
N ASP A 165 13.95 -14.31 22.36
CA ASP A 165 12.58 -14.79 22.18
C ASP A 165 12.07 -14.45 20.75
N PRO A 166 11.76 -15.48 19.93
CA PRO A 166 11.24 -15.25 18.56
C PRO A 166 9.99 -14.37 18.52
N ARG A 167 9.16 -14.38 19.56
CA ARG A 167 7.95 -13.55 19.66
C ARG A 167 8.29 -12.06 19.73
N ILE A 168 9.38 -11.72 20.44
CA ILE A 168 9.89 -10.33 20.50
C ILE A 168 10.54 -9.95 19.17
N GLN A 169 11.21 -10.88 18.50
CA GLN A 169 11.78 -10.63 17.15
C GLN A 169 10.69 -10.26 16.15
N VAL A 170 9.54 -10.96 16.18
CA VAL A 170 8.39 -10.64 15.31
C VAL A 170 7.87 -9.23 15.59
N ILE A 171 7.73 -8.83 16.86
CA ILE A 171 7.28 -7.48 17.22
C ILE A 171 8.26 -6.44 16.69
N LEU A 172 9.56 -6.62 16.88
CA LEU A 172 10.58 -5.67 16.43
C LEU A 172 10.64 -5.56 14.90
N ILE A 173 10.58 -6.70 14.19
CA ILE A 173 10.83 -6.75 12.74
C ILE A 173 9.53 -6.55 11.96
N ALA A 174 8.51 -7.39 12.22
CA ALA A 174 7.30 -7.31 11.42
C ALA A 174 6.45 -6.09 11.77
N PHE A 175 6.33 -5.77 13.07
CA PHE A 175 5.51 -4.64 13.50
C PHE A 175 6.29 -3.32 13.48
N CYS A 176 7.33 -3.14 14.32
CA CYS A 176 7.98 -1.83 14.43
C CYS A 176 8.74 -1.45 13.14
N PHE A 177 9.64 -2.32 12.66
CA PHE A 177 10.43 -2.02 11.46
C PHE A 177 9.58 -2.08 10.19
N GLY A 178 8.63 -3.03 10.10
CA GLY A 178 7.69 -3.11 8.99
C GLY A 178 6.85 -1.84 8.84
N ALA A 179 6.33 -1.30 9.95
CA ALA A 179 5.56 -0.05 9.94
C ALA A 179 6.42 1.16 9.53
N PHE A 180 7.69 1.21 9.92
CA PHE A 180 8.61 2.25 9.47
C PHE A 180 8.79 2.25 7.94
N ILE A 181 8.98 1.05 7.37
CA ILE A 181 9.10 0.91 5.91
C ILE A 181 7.78 1.25 5.22
N GLU A 182 6.62 0.86 5.78
CA GLU A 182 5.30 1.18 5.23
C GLU A 182 5.09 2.70 5.15
N GLY A 183 5.45 3.41 6.23
CA GLY A 183 5.39 4.87 6.26
C GLY A 183 6.22 5.55 5.19
N ALA A 184 7.38 4.97 4.85
CA ALA A 184 8.29 5.52 3.85
C ALA A 184 7.92 5.15 2.40
N ALA A 185 7.55 3.88 2.15
CA ALA A 185 7.47 3.33 0.80
C ALA A 185 6.13 2.68 0.44
N GLY A 186 5.49 1.95 1.36
CA GLY A 186 4.27 1.20 1.09
C GLY A 186 4.40 0.16 -0.04
N PHE A 187 3.33 -0.05 -0.80
CA PHE A 187 3.28 -0.84 -2.04
C PHE A 187 3.82 -2.28 -1.95
N GLY A 188 3.74 -2.92 -0.76
CA GLY A 188 4.20 -4.30 -0.55
C GLY A 188 5.68 -4.44 -0.17
N ALA A 189 6.49 -3.36 -0.22
CA ALA A 189 7.88 -3.39 0.23
C ALA A 189 8.04 -3.82 1.70
N PRO A 190 7.22 -3.34 2.66
CA PRO A 190 7.32 -3.75 4.06
C PRO A 190 7.15 -5.25 4.24
N VAL A 191 6.11 -5.81 3.64
CA VAL A 191 5.79 -7.24 3.75
C VAL A 191 6.91 -8.08 3.12
N ALA A 192 7.42 -7.67 1.95
CA ALA A 192 8.54 -8.36 1.30
C ALA A 192 9.79 -8.40 2.20
N ILE A 193 10.16 -7.26 2.76
CA ILE A 193 11.37 -7.13 3.58
C ILE A 193 11.22 -7.87 4.90
N THR A 194 10.10 -7.69 5.60
CA THR A 194 9.88 -8.31 6.91
C THR A 194 9.72 -9.83 6.81
N ALA A 195 9.03 -10.34 5.77
CA ALA A 195 8.91 -11.77 5.53
C ALA A 195 10.27 -12.42 5.22
N ALA A 196 11.10 -11.76 4.40
CA ALA A 196 12.46 -12.21 4.13
C ALA A 196 13.32 -12.24 5.41
N LEU A 197 13.23 -11.20 6.25
CA LEU A 197 13.96 -11.14 7.52
C LEU A 197 13.50 -12.23 8.50
N LEU A 198 12.19 -12.43 8.69
CA LEU A 198 11.66 -13.46 9.57
C LEU A 198 12.03 -14.87 9.11
N LEU A 199 11.96 -15.16 7.80
CA LEU A 199 12.42 -16.43 7.25
C LEU A 199 13.87 -16.72 7.67
N GLN A 200 14.70 -15.72 7.55
CA GLN A 200 16.12 -15.84 7.85
C GLN A 200 16.40 -16.01 9.36
N LEU A 201 15.53 -15.50 10.22
CA LEU A 201 15.57 -15.76 11.66
C LEU A 201 15.13 -17.19 12.03
N GLY A 202 14.73 -17.99 11.05
CA GLY A 202 14.35 -19.40 11.23
C GLY A 202 12.84 -19.61 11.39
N PHE A 203 12.01 -18.60 11.10
CA PHE A 203 10.57 -18.80 11.01
C PHE A 203 10.23 -19.67 9.81
N SER A 204 9.18 -20.48 9.91
CA SER A 204 8.70 -21.19 8.73
C SER A 204 8.22 -20.20 7.66
N PRO A 205 8.31 -20.54 6.38
CA PRO A 205 7.88 -19.66 5.29
C PRO A 205 6.45 -19.13 5.44
N ILE A 206 5.52 -19.98 5.92
CA ILE A 206 4.12 -19.59 6.13
C ILE A 206 3.97 -18.61 7.29
N HIS A 207 4.66 -18.85 8.42
CA HIS A 207 4.63 -17.93 9.55
C HIS A 207 5.32 -16.61 9.23
N ALA A 208 6.47 -16.63 8.55
CA ALA A 208 7.17 -15.42 8.11
C ALA A 208 6.27 -14.54 7.24
N SER A 209 5.61 -15.14 6.24
CA SER A 209 4.66 -14.44 5.36
C SER A 209 3.43 -13.95 6.11
N GLY A 210 2.74 -14.84 6.84
CA GLY A 210 1.48 -14.52 7.48
C GLY A 210 1.61 -13.51 8.61
N LEU A 211 2.64 -13.62 9.46
CA LEU A 211 2.90 -12.66 10.54
C LEU A 211 3.28 -11.28 10.00
N SER A 212 4.04 -11.21 8.90
CA SER A 212 4.33 -9.95 8.22
C SER A 212 3.08 -9.30 7.65
N LEU A 213 2.17 -10.09 7.06
CA LEU A 213 0.88 -9.60 6.55
C LEU A 213 -0.01 -9.07 7.67
N ILE A 214 -0.13 -9.79 8.80
CA ILE A 214 -0.89 -9.33 9.96
C ILE A 214 -0.30 -8.05 10.56
N ALA A 215 1.02 -7.99 10.71
CA ALA A 215 1.72 -6.82 11.25
C ALA A 215 1.50 -5.57 10.41
N ASN A 216 1.46 -5.73 9.09
CA ASN A 216 1.34 -4.62 8.15
C ASN A 216 -0.02 -3.91 8.20
N THR A 217 -1.04 -4.48 8.84
CA THR A 217 -2.36 -3.83 8.92
C THR A 217 -2.39 -2.54 9.74
N ALA A 218 -1.51 -2.39 10.73
CA ALA A 218 -1.50 -1.20 11.57
C ALA A 218 -1.12 0.09 10.81
N PRO A 219 -0.11 0.11 9.92
CA PRO A 219 0.35 1.33 9.24
C PRO A 219 -0.32 1.62 7.90
N VAL A 220 -0.96 0.67 7.21
CA VAL A 220 -1.33 0.78 5.78
C VAL A 220 -2.13 2.04 5.42
N ALA A 221 -3.05 2.52 6.27
CA ALA A 221 -3.86 3.71 5.97
C ALA A 221 -3.02 4.99 5.83
N PHE A 222 -1.90 5.07 6.54
CA PHE A 222 -0.97 6.20 6.51
C PHE A 222 0.32 5.90 5.75
N GLY A 223 0.38 4.75 5.08
CA GLY A 223 1.55 4.29 4.33
C GLY A 223 1.96 5.24 3.20
N SER A 224 3.20 5.09 2.73
CA SER A 224 3.77 5.92 1.65
C SER A 224 3.56 7.43 1.88
N ILE A 225 3.88 7.90 3.07
CA ILE A 225 3.73 9.32 3.48
C ILE A 225 2.26 9.80 3.34
N GLY A 226 1.30 8.96 3.78
CA GLY A 226 -0.11 9.30 3.86
C GLY A 226 -0.85 9.36 2.52
N ILE A 227 -0.33 8.71 1.47
CA ILE A 227 -0.98 8.69 0.14
C ILE A 227 -2.43 8.19 0.19
N PRO A 228 -2.81 7.11 0.92
CA PRO A 228 -4.20 6.66 0.96
C PRO A 228 -5.17 7.75 1.43
N ILE A 229 -4.86 8.43 2.53
CA ILE A 229 -5.71 9.49 3.11
C ILE A 229 -5.73 10.74 2.21
N THR A 230 -4.57 11.15 1.66
CA THR A 230 -4.52 12.32 0.76
C THR A 230 -5.28 12.07 -0.54
N THR A 231 -5.24 10.84 -1.06
CA THR A 231 -6.02 10.46 -2.23
C THR A 231 -7.53 10.40 -1.90
N LEU A 232 -7.88 9.88 -0.73
CA LEU A 232 -9.27 9.88 -0.26
C LEU A 232 -9.82 11.31 -0.18
N ALA A 233 -9.04 12.25 0.36
CA ALA A 233 -9.41 13.67 0.41
C ALA A 233 -9.68 14.25 -0.99
N GLN A 234 -8.82 13.94 -1.96
CA GLN A 234 -8.97 14.40 -3.34
C GLN A 234 -10.22 13.86 -4.04
N VAL A 235 -10.52 12.55 -3.89
CA VAL A 235 -11.69 11.95 -4.57
C VAL A 235 -12.99 12.27 -3.89
N THR A 236 -12.97 12.57 -2.59
CA THR A 236 -14.16 12.90 -1.81
C THR A 236 -14.38 14.40 -1.67
N ASP A 237 -13.37 15.22 -2.00
CA ASP A 237 -13.39 16.67 -1.79
C ASP A 237 -13.70 17.03 -0.32
N LEU A 238 -13.08 16.28 0.60
CA LEU A 238 -13.12 16.49 2.04
C LEU A 238 -11.78 16.98 2.56
N ASP A 239 -11.79 17.69 3.69
CA ASP A 239 -10.58 18.19 4.32
C ASP A 239 -9.66 17.04 4.75
N VAL A 240 -8.39 17.09 4.30
CA VAL A 240 -7.40 16.03 4.52
C VAL A 240 -7.02 15.87 5.99
N LEU A 241 -6.99 16.98 6.77
CA LEU A 241 -6.63 16.92 8.18
C LEU A 241 -7.76 16.29 9.00
N LYS A 242 -9.02 16.61 8.67
CA LYS A 242 -10.19 15.99 9.28
C LYS A 242 -10.28 14.50 8.96
N LEU A 243 -10.01 14.09 7.72
CA LEU A 243 -9.94 12.67 7.34
C LEU A 243 -8.81 11.95 8.07
N SER A 244 -7.63 12.56 8.16
CA SER A 244 -6.50 12.05 8.92
C SER A 244 -6.85 11.86 10.39
N ALA A 245 -7.45 12.88 11.02
CA ALA A 245 -7.89 12.83 12.40
C ALA A 245 -8.96 11.74 12.62
N MET A 246 -9.89 11.57 11.69
CA MET A 246 -10.94 10.54 11.81
C MET A 246 -10.36 9.12 11.71
N ALA A 247 -9.48 8.86 10.74
CA ALA A 247 -8.77 7.59 10.65
C ALA A 247 -7.90 7.34 11.90
N GLY A 248 -7.26 8.39 12.42
CA GLY A 248 -6.50 8.36 13.67
C GLY A 248 -7.33 8.26 14.95
N ARG A 249 -8.65 8.22 14.87
CA ARG A 249 -9.58 7.88 15.96
C ARG A 249 -10.20 6.50 15.80
N GLN A 250 -10.01 5.88 14.65
CA GLN A 250 -10.47 4.52 14.36
C GLN A 250 -9.37 3.48 14.56
N LEU A 251 -8.16 3.71 14.05
CA LEU A 251 -7.08 2.72 14.00
C LEU A 251 -6.31 2.49 15.32
N PRO A 252 -6.05 3.47 16.19
CA PRO A 252 -5.13 3.29 17.32
C PRO A 252 -5.47 2.13 18.25
N ILE A 253 -6.76 1.85 18.48
CA ILE A 253 -7.19 0.70 19.29
C ILE A 253 -6.71 -0.61 18.68
N PHE A 254 -6.84 -0.73 17.35
CA PHE A 254 -6.40 -1.93 16.61
C PHE A 254 -4.89 -2.01 16.58
N SER A 255 -4.20 -0.90 16.31
CA SER A 255 -2.74 -0.83 16.32
C SER A 255 -2.14 -1.21 17.68
N ALA A 256 -2.81 -0.85 18.79
CA ALA A 256 -2.41 -1.27 20.13
C ALA A 256 -2.52 -2.79 20.33
N ILE A 257 -3.49 -3.44 19.69
CA ILE A 257 -3.77 -4.87 19.84
C ILE A 257 -2.90 -5.72 18.89
N ILE A 258 -2.51 -5.20 17.72
CA ILE A 258 -1.80 -5.98 16.70
C ILE A 258 -0.54 -6.70 17.22
N PRO A 259 0.36 -6.13 18.04
CA PRO A 259 1.50 -6.87 18.57
C PRO A 259 1.10 -8.07 19.44
N LEU A 260 0.04 -7.94 20.25
CA LEU A 260 -0.53 -9.05 21.01
C LEU A 260 -1.16 -10.09 20.08
N TRP A 261 -1.85 -9.64 19.04
CA TRP A 261 -2.49 -10.47 18.04
C TRP A 261 -1.49 -11.32 17.27
N ILE A 262 -0.37 -10.74 16.85
CA ILE A 262 0.72 -11.44 16.13
C ILE A 262 1.31 -12.54 17.02
N VAL A 263 1.59 -12.21 18.28
CA VAL A 263 2.09 -13.20 19.26
C VAL A 263 1.06 -14.31 19.49
N GLY A 264 -0.22 -13.95 19.57
CA GLY A 264 -1.32 -14.91 19.69
C GLY A 264 -1.44 -15.85 18.48
N ALA A 265 -1.34 -15.29 17.27
CA ALA A 265 -1.36 -16.03 16.02
C ALA A 265 -0.17 -17.01 15.90
N MET A 266 0.99 -16.63 16.46
CA MET A 266 2.22 -17.44 16.44
C MET A 266 2.23 -18.53 17.52
N SER A 267 1.84 -18.21 18.76
CA SER A 267 2.14 -19.01 19.95
C SER A 267 0.93 -19.21 20.88
N GLY A 268 -0.26 -18.77 20.47
CA GLY A 268 -1.49 -18.85 21.25
C GLY A 268 -1.48 -18.04 22.54
N TRP A 269 -2.45 -18.30 23.41
CA TRP A 269 -2.65 -17.54 24.65
C TRP A 269 -1.47 -17.60 25.63
N ARG A 270 -0.80 -18.76 25.70
CA ARG A 270 0.39 -18.92 26.55
C ARG A 270 1.52 -18.01 26.08
N GLY A 271 1.72 -17.91 24.76
CA GLY A 271 2.71 -16.99 24.18
C GLY A 271 2.43 -15.53 24.53
N ILE A 272 1.15 -15.10 24.50
CA ILE A 272 0.77 -13.75 24.91
C ILE A 272 1.16 -13.50 26.36
N ARG A 273 0.82 -14.40 27.29
CA ARG A 273 1.09 -14.24 28.72
C ARG A 273 2.58 -14.04 29.04
N ASP A 274 3.48 -14.62 28.25
CA ASP A 274 4.93 -14.54 28.51
C ASP A 274 5.52 -13.19 28.08
N VAL A 275 5.02 -12.60 26.98
CA VAL A 275 5.60 -11.40 26.38
C VAL A 275 4.64 -10.19 26.29
N TRP A 276 3.42 -10.29 26.93
CA TRP A 276 2.41 -9.23 26.87
C TRP A 276 2.94 -7.82 27.22
N PRO A 277 3.87 -7.65 28.19
CA PRO A 277 4.31 -6.29 28.51
C PRO A 277 5.08 -5.65 27.34
N VAL A 278 5.89 -6.45 26.62
CA VAL A 278 6.64 -5.97 25.44
C VAL A 278 5.69 -5.68 24.29
N ALA A 279 4.74 -6.59 24.04
CA ALA A 279 3.73 -6.42 23.00
C ALA A 279 2.83 -5.20 23.28
N LEU A 280 2.44 -5.01 24.55
CA LEU A 280 1.63 -3.85 24.95
C LEU A 280 2.41 -2.54 24.80
N VAL A 281 3.67 -2.49 25.21
CA VAL A 281 4.52 -1.30 25.03
C VAL A 281 4.66 -0.97 23.55
N ALA A 282 4.92 -1.96 22.70
CA ALA A 282 5.00 -1.76 21.26
C ALA A 282 3.69 -1.18 20.70
N GLY A 283 2.57 -1.83 21.01
CA GLY A 283 1.26 -1.45 20.47
C GLY A 283 0.78 -0.10 20.99
N VAL A 284 0.85 0.14 22.30
CA VAL A 284 0.35 1.39 22.92
C VAL A 284 1.21 2.58 22.50
N SER A 285 2.54 2.46 22.48
CA SER A 285 3.40 3.57 22.05
C SER A 285 3.18 3.90 20.56
N PHE A 286 2.98 2.91 19.71
CA PHE A 286 2.60 3.12 18.31
C PHE A 286 1.24 3.81 18.21
N ALA A 287 0.21 3.28 18.85
CA ALA A 287 -1.15 3.79 18.82
C ALA A 287 -1.25 5.23 19.34
N LEU A 288 -0.53 5.55 20.42
CA LEU A 288 -0.49 6.91 20.97
C LEU A 288 0.07 7.91 19.96
N MET A 289 1.19 7.56 19.32
CA MET A 289 1.80 8.43 18.31
C MET A 289 0.96 8.48 17.03
N GLN A 290 0.36 7.37 16.62
CA GLN A 290 -0.58 7.32 15.51
C GLN A 290 -1.75 8.29 15.75
N PHE A 291 -2.33 8.28 16.95
CA PHE A 291 -3.38 9.24 17.33
C PHE A 291 -2.87 10.68 17.35
N LEU A 292 -1.76 10.97 18.00
CA LEU A 292 -1.24 12.33 18.15
C LEU A 292 -0.86 12.94 16.79
N VAL A 293 -0.09 12.21 15.98
CA VAL A 293 0.39 12.75 14.71
C VAL A 293 -0.76 12.92 13.73
N SER A 294 -1.67 11.95 13.62
CA SER A 294 -2.81 12.03 12.69
C SER A 294 -3.81 13.13 13.03
N ASN A 295 -4.00 13.46 14.32
CA ASN A 295 -4.93 14.49 14.75
C ASN A 295 -4.33 15.90 14.75
N PHE A 296 -3.01 16.06 14.96
CA PHE A 296 -2.40 17.38 15.15
C PHE A 296 -1.42 17.80 14.03
N HIS A 297 -0.92 16.85 13.26
CA HIS A 297 0.03 17.12 12.16
C HIS A 297 -0.54 16.76 10.78
N GLY A 298 -1.39 15.72 10.71
CA GLY A 298 -1.93 15.21 9.47
C GLY A 298 -1.34 13.84 9.08
N PRO A 299 -1.62 13.33 7.86
CA PRO A 299 -1.36 11.93 7.51
C PRO A 299 0.11 11.60 7.19
N TRP A 300 0.97 12.59 6.95
CA TRP A 300 2.24 12.40 6.24
C TRP A 300 3.34 11.67 7.02
N LEU A 301 3.42 11.85 8.34
CA LEU A 301 4.49 11.27 9.17
C LEU A 301 3.98 10.29 10.24
N VAL A 302 2.71 9.91 10.17
CA VAL A 302 2.06 9.09 11.19
C VAL A 302 2.82 7.80 11.44
N ASP A 303 3.05 7.00 10.41
CA ASP A 303 3.69 5.69 10.56
C ASP A 303 5.17 5.80 10.91
N SER A 304 5.89 6.72 10.28
CA SER A 304 7.32 6.87 10.53
C SER A 304 7.61 7.24 11.99
N ILE A 305 6.86 8.21 12.55
CA ILE A 305 7.01 8.63 13.94
C ILE A 305 6.53 7.53 14.89
N SER A 306 5.36 6.94 14.62
CA SER A 306 4.78 5.88 15.45
C SER A 306 5.70 4.66 15.52
N ALA A 307 6.26 4.25 14.40
CA ALA A 307 7.18 3.12 14.31
C ALA A 307 8.49 3.38 15.06
N LEU A 308 9.11 4.55 14.89
CA LEU A 308 10.36 4.90 15.57
C LEU A 308 10.17 5.00 17.09
N VAL A 309 9.07 5.61 17.54
CA VAL A 309 8.76 5.70 18.97
C VAL A 309 8.47 4.31 19.55
N SER A 310 7.71 3.48 18.83
CA SER A 310 7.43 2.10 19.26
C SER A 310 8.71 1.26 19.34
N LEU A 311 9.56 1.32 18.32
CA LEU A 311 10.86 0.64 18.32
C LEU A 311 11.74 1.09 19.50
N GLY A 312 11.84 2.41 19.70
CA GLY A 312 12.60 2.99 20.82
C GLY A 312 12.08 2.56 22.17
N ALA A 313 10.76 2.55 22.37
CA ALA A 313 10.11 2.13 23.63
C ALA A 313 10.38 0.63 23.91
N VAL A 314 10.27 -0.24 22.90
CA VAL A 314 10.57 -1.66 23.06
C VAL A 314 12.05 -1.88 23.40
N LEU A 315 12.97 -1.25 22.67
CA LEU A 315 14.40 -1.38 22.94
C LEU A 315 14.78 -0.86 24.34
N TRP A 316 14.18 0.26 24.75
CA TRP A 316 14.34 0.81 26.11
C TRP A 316 13.85 -0.19 27.16
N MET A 317 12.66 -0.75 27.00
CA MET A 317 12.10 -1.75 27.90
C MET A 317 12.99 -3.00 27.99
N LEU A 318 13.48 -3.50 26.86
CA LEU A 318 14.35 -4.69 26.85
C LEU A 318 15.65 -4.46 27.63
N ARG A 319 16.25 -3.25 27.56
CA ARG A 319 17.43 -2.90 28.35
C ARG A 319 17.19 -3.00 29.87
N PHE A 320 15.99 -2.61 30.33
CA PHE A 320 15.64 -2.70 31.76
C PHE A 320 15.41 -4.14 32.21
N ARG A 321 14.79 -4.96 31.37
CA ARG A 321 14.58 -6.39 31.67
C ARG A 321 15.89 -7.19 31.74
N GLN A 322 16.89 -6.84 30.95
CA GLN A 322 18.20 -7.50 30.96
C GLN A 322 19.03 -7.18 32.23
N LYS A 323 18.77 -6.08 32.93
CA LYS A 323 19.41 -5.76 34.22
C LYS A 323 19.02 -6.71 35.37
N GLY A 324 17.98 -7.52 35.22
CA GLY A 324 17.50 -8.51 36.18
C GLY A 324 18.22 -9.88 36.15
N GLY A 325 19.34 -10.01 35.46
CA GLY A 325 20.14 -11.22 35.32
C GLY A 325 20.19 -11.73 33.87
N PRO A 326 21.30 -12.32 33.45
CA PRO A 326 21.38 -12.89 32.11
C PRO A 326 20.33 -13.97 31.97
N VAL A 327 19.41 -13.79 31.01
CA VAL A 327 18.56 -14.90 30.56
C VAL A 327 19.52 -16.01 30.17
N LYS A 328 19.52 -17.12 30.90
CA LYS A 328 20.34 -18.29 30.57
C LYS A 328 19.92 -18.74 29.17
N VAL A 329 20.62 -18.25 28.16
CA VAL A 329 20.58 -18.79 26.81
C VAL A 329 21.10 -20.20 26.96
N ARG A 330 20.22 -21.18 26.83
CA ARG A 330 20.53 -22.60 26.88
C ARG A 330 21.63 -22.82 25.85
N ASP A 331 22.83 -23.15 26.31
CA ASP A 331 24.04 -23.56 25.59
C ASP A 331 24.01 -23.52 24.05
N SER A 332 23.83 -22.37 23.48
CA SER A 332 24.25 -22.12 22.11
C SER A 332 25.61 -21.45 22.21
N GLN A 333 26.64 -22.11 21.68
CA GLN A 333 27.98 -21.56 21.43
C GLN A 333 27.82 -20.36 20.48
N VAL A 334 27.33 -19.23 20.99
CA VAL A 334 27.27 -18.01 20.20
C VAL A 334 28.63 -17.36 20.28
N PRO A 335 29.41 -17.28 19.19
CA PRO A 335 30.77 -16.72 19.18
C PRO A 335 30.79 -15.31 19.79
N PRO A 336 31.89 -14.86 20.38
CA PRO A 336 32.01 -13.51 20.92
C PRO A 336 31.67 -12.47 19.85
N MET A 337 31.04 -11.35 20.25
CA MET A 337 30.63 -10.31 19.31
C MET A 337 31.85 -9.76 18.58
N SER A 338 31.86 -9.82 17.24
CA SER A 338 32.90 -9.25 16.41
C SER A 338 33.09 -7.76 16.74
N SER A 339 34.37 -7.29 16.72
CA SER A 339 34.65 -5.85 16.84
C SER A 339 33.94 -4.98 15.79
N ARG A 340 33.46 -5.60 14.74
CA ARG A 340 32.74 -4.95 13.62
C ARG A 340 31.24 -5.30 13.63
N TRP A 341 30.62 -5.31 14.80
CA TRP A 341 29.19 -5.64 15.00
C TRP A 341 28.22 -4.87 14.11
N TRP A 342 28.59 -3.68 13.61
CA TRP A 342 27.76 -2.82 12.75
C TRP A 342 27.71 -3.31 11.28
N ARG A 343 28.66 -4.14 10.82
CA ARG A 343 28.74 -4.58 9.41
C ARG A 343 27.47 -5.25 8.88
N PRO A 344 26.81 -6.16 9.59
CA PRO A 344 25.60 -6.80 9.09
C PRO A 344 24.42 -5.85 8.94
N TRP A 345 24.43 -4.71 9.63
CA TRP A 345 23.38 -3.70 9.57
C TRP A 345 23.52 -2.73 8.40
N VAL A 346 24.70 -2.58 7.83
CA VAL A 346 24.99 -1.61 6.77
C VAL A 346 24.04 -1.73 5.57
N PRO A 347 23.80 -2.92 4.98
CA PRO A 347 22.89 -3.05 3.85
C PRO A 347 21.45 -2.58 4.18
N TRP A 348 21.01 -2.84 5.41
CA TRP A 348 19.67 -2.47 5.89
C TRP A 348 19.56 -0.98 6.19
N VAL A 349 20.63 -0.36 6.70
CA VAL A 349 20.71 1.09 6.88
C VAL A 349 20.71 1.79 5.53
N ILE A 350 21.51 1.32 4.57
CA ILE A 350 21.52 1.86 3.19
C ILE A 350 20.13 1.73 2.56
N LEU A 351 19.49 0.56 2.70
CA LEU A 351 18.11 0.33 2.23
C LEU A 351 17.14 1.32 2.87
N THR A 352 17.18 1.46 4.19
CA THR A 352 16.29 2.36 4.94
C THR A 352 16.45 3.81 4.48
N VAL A 353 17.69 4.29 4.38
CA VAL A 353 17.99 5.65 3.91
C VAL A 353 17.51 5.86 2.47
N ALA A 354 17.76 4.88 1.59
CA ALA A 354 17.32 4.95 0.20
C ALA A 354 15.79 4.99 0.09
N ILE A 355 15.07 4.09 0.79
CA ILE A 355 13.61 4.04 0.76
C ILE A 355 13.02 5.34 1.32
N PHE A 356 13.56 5.84 2.43
CA PHE A 356 13.11 7.09 3.03
C PHE A 356 13.33 8.27 2.07
N ALA A 357 14.51 8.37 1.46
CA ALA A 357 14.82 9.42 0.48
C ALA A 357 13.85 9.36 -0.72
N TRP A 358 13.63 8.18 -1.31
CA TRP A 358 12.70 7.97 -2.42
C TRP A 358 11.23 8.23 -2.06
N GLY A 359 10.83 8.07 -0.79
CA GLY A 359 9.50 8.38 -0.29
C GLY A 359 9.22 9.89 -0.17
N THR A 360 10.28 10.74 -0.05
CA THR A 360 10.10 12.18 0.13
C THR A 360 9.65 12.86 -1.16
N ARG A 361 8.73 13.84 -1.04
CA ARG A 361 8.23 14.63 -2.18
C ARG A 361 9.34 15.31 -2.99
N PRO A 362 10.32 16.01 -2.38
CA PRO A 362 11.36 16.68 -3.15
C PRO A 362 12.16 15.75 -4.05
N VAL A 363 12.55 14.59 -3.56
CA VAL A 363 13.30 13.59 -4.33
C VAL A 363 12.43 13.00 -5.42
N LYS A 364 11.21 12.58 -5.07
CA LYS A 364 10.27 11.98 -6.01
C LYS A 364 9.93 12.93 -7.16
N ASP A 365 9.57 14.18 -6.85
CA ASP A 365 9.20 15.17 -7.86
C ASP A 365 10.38 15.53 -8.77
N THR A 366 11.60 15.58 -8.21
CA THR A 366 12.82 15.82 -9.00
C THR A 366 13.08 14.66 -9.96
N LEU A 367 13.01 13.43 -9.48
CA LEU A 367 13.23 12.23 -10.30
C LEU A 367 12.11 12.06 -11.35
N ASP A 368 10.86 12.40 -11.00
CA ASP A 368 9.73 12.37 -11.93
C ASP A 368 9.91 13.40 -13.08
N ARG A 369 10.46 14.59 -12.79
CA ARG A 369 10.77 15.60 -13.83
C ARG A 369 11.86 15.13 -14.79
N LEU A 370 12.83 14.35 -14.31
CA LEU A 370 13.93 13.87 -15.13
C LEU A 370 13.49 12.75 -16.10
N ALA A 371 12.68 11.80 -15.62
CA ALA A 371 12.25 10.66 -16.45
C ALA A 371 10.99 10.01 -15.89
N SER A 372 9.83 10.45 -16.37
CA SER A 372 8.54 9.92 -16.00
C SER A 372 7.54 10.03 -17.17
N PRO A 373 7.85 9.40 -18.34
CA PRO A 373 6.94 9.43 -19.46
C PRO A 373 5.62 8.72 -19.12
N SER A 374 4.51 9.32 -19.55
CA SER A 374 3.16 8.76 -19.47
C SER A 374 2.69 8.38 -20.87
N PHE A 375 2.16 7.17 -21.00
CA PHE A 375 1.63 6.66 -22.25
C PHE A 375 0.13 6.36 -22.10
N PRO A 376 -0.74 6.96 -22.94
CA PRO A 376 -2.14 6.60 -22.93
C PRO A 376 -2.30 5.13 -23.33
N VAL A 377 -3.09 4.37 -22.57
CA VAL A 377 -3.27 2.94 -22.81
C VAL A 377 -4.25 2.73 -23.97
N PRO A 378 -3.84 2.09 -25.08
CA PRO A 378 -4.71 1.88 -26.22
C PRO A 378 -5.98 1.11 -25.83
N GLY A 379 -7.10 1.51 -26.42
CA GLY A 379 -8.40 0.85 -26.23
C GLY A 379 -9.16 1.25 -24.96
N ILE A 380 -8.50 1.92 -23.97
CA ILE A 380 -9.12 2.22 -22.67
C ILE A 380 -8.98 3.68 -22.24
N HIS A 381 -7.92 4.37 -22.63
CA HIS A 381 -7.71 5.79 -22.32
C HIS A 381 -8.86 6.63 -22.88
N GLU A 382 -9.55 7.37 -22.03
CA GLU A 382 -10.72 8.20 -22.34
C GLU A 382 -11.91 7.46 -23.00
N ARG A 383 -11.96 6.12 -22.89
CA ARG A 383 -13.04 5.30 -23.47
C ARG A 383 -13.99 4.68 -22.45
N VAL A 384 -13.72 4.83 -21.16
CA VAL A 384 -14.56 4.34 -20.08
C VAL A 384 -15.07 5.51 -19.27
N MET A 385 -16.38 5.59 -19.08
CA MET A 385 -17.05 6.63 -18.31
C MET A 385 -17.65 6.03 -17.02
N ARG A 386 -17.29 6.60 -15.88
CA ARG A 386 -17.95 6.34 -14.61
C ARG A 386 -19.13 7.27 -14.42
N THR A 387 -20.20 6.74 -13.84
CA THR A 387 -21.45 7.47 -13.59
C THR A 387 -21.82 7.50 -12.11
N PRO A 388 -22.64 8.47 -11.68
CA PRO A 388 -23.23 8.44 -10.34
C PRO A 388 -23.98 7.12 -10.08
N PRO A 389 -24.02 6.61 -8.84
CA PRO A 389 -23.49 7.22 -7.60
C PRO A 389 -22.03 6.88 -7.29
N VAL A 390 -21.33 6.14 -8.14
CA VAL A 390 -19.91 5.76 -7.90
C VAL A 390 -18.99 6.98 -7.93
N VAL A 391 -19.33 7.96 -8.75
CA VAL A 391 -18.72 9.29 -8.79
C VAL A 391 -19.80 10.35 -8.68
N ARG A 392 -19.48 11.55 -8.18
CA ARG A 392 -20.46 12.65 -8.04
C ARG A 392 -20.98 13.17 -9.39
N VAL A 393 -20.07 13.31 -10.33
CA VAL A 393 -20.32 13.77 -11.70
C VAL A 393 -19.71 12.76 -12.64
N SER A 394 -20.41 12.44 -13.73
CA SER A 394 -19.89 11.52 -14.73
C SER A 394 -18.50 11.94 -15.18
N LYS A 395 -17.55 11.01 -15.11
CA LYS A 395 -16.12 11.24 -15.37
C LYS A 395 -15.59 10.20 -16.32
N VAL A 396 -14.92 10.69 -17.37
CA VAL A 396 -14.17 9.83 -18.27
C VAL A 396 -12.82 9.44 -17.63
N GLU A 397 -12.50 8.16 -17.64
CA GLU A 397 -11.28 7.62 -17.04
C GLU A 397 -10.07 7.85 -17.96
N LYS A 398 -9.08 8.60 -17.44
CA LYS A 398 -7.79 8.77 -18.09
C LYS A 398 -6.84 7.68 -17.61
N VAL A 399 -6.71 6.63 -18.41
CA VAL A 399 -5.84 5.50 -18.08
C VAL A 399 -4.51 5.67 -18.80
N GLU A 400 -3.48 6.01 -18.06
CA GLU A 400 -2.12 6.21 -18.55
C GLU A 400 -1.14 5.30 -17.83
N LEU A 401 -0.26 4.67 -18.55
CA LEU A 401 0.87 3.92 -18.00
C LEU A 401 2.03 4.90 -17.77
N LYS A 402 2.25 5.27 -16.52
CA LYS A 402 3.36 6.11 -16.11
C LYS A 402 4.60 5.25 -15.85
N LEU A 403 5.65 5.44 -16.64
CA LEU A 403 6.93 4.76 -16.47
C LEU A 403 7.91 5.64 -15.68
N ASN A 404 7.64 5.81 -14.41
CA ASN A 404 8.48 6.59 -13.50
C ASN A 404 9.68 5.77 -12.97
N VAL A 405 10.51 5.27 -13.87
CA VAL A 405 11.58 4.31 -13.55
C VAL A 405 12.52 4.86 -12.46
N LEU A 406 12.90 6.13 -12.53
CA LEU A 406 13.84 6.72 -11.56
C LEU A 406 13.20 6.92 -10.19
N SER A 407 11.96 7.38 -10.12
CA SER A 407 11.27 7.68 -8.86
C SER A 407 10.57 6.46 -8.24
N ALA A 408 10.50 5.33 -8.96
CA ALA A 408 9.93 4.10 -8.43
C ALA A 408 10.71 3.61 -7.21
N THR A 409 10.02 3.24 -6.14
CA THR A 409 10.60 2.70 -4.91
C THR A 409 11.54 1.53 -5.18
N GLY A 410 11.18 0.65 -6.13
CA GLY A 410 12.02 -0.47 -6.55
C GLY A 410 13.39 -0.06 -7.08
N THR A 411 13.51 1.14 -7.68
CA THR A 411 14.80 1.69 -8.15
C THR A 411 15.65 2.19 -6.97
N GLY A 412 15.03 2.81 -5.97
CA GLY A 412 15.71 3.13 -4.72
C GLY A 412 16.26 1.88 -4.03
N ILE A 413 15.48 0.78 -4.03
CA ILE A 413 15.90 -0.53 -3.50
C ILE A 413 17.05 -1.13 -4.35
N LEU A 414 16.95 -1.05 -5.68
CA LEU A 414 18.03 -1.49 -6.58
C LEU A 414 19.33 -0.76 -6.30
N LEU A 415 19.26 0.57 -6.18
CA LEU A 415 20.44 1.40 -5.86
C LEU A 415 21.02 1.01 -4.50
N ALA A 416 20.17 0.84 -3.48
CA ALA A 416 20.60 0.38 -2.16
C ALA A 416 21.28 -0.99 -2.22
N ALA A 417 20.71 -1.93 -2.98
CA ALA A 417 21.29 -3.25 -3.20
C ALA A 417 22.63 -3.17 -3.93
N TRP A 418 22.73 -2.33 -4.95
CA TRP A 418 23.94 -2.13 -5.73
C TRP A 418 25.07 -1.54 -4.86
N VAL A 419 24.80 -0.43 -4.16
CA VAL A 419 25.75 0.21 -3.24
C VAL A 419 26.18 -0.76 -2.15
N SER A 420 25.25 -1.51 -1.57
CA SER A 420 25.54 -2.55 -0.58
C SER A 420 26.42 -3.65 -1.16
N GLY A 421 26.16 -4.09 -2.39
CA GLY A 421 26.93 -5.13 -3.07
C GLY A 421 28.36 -4.69 -3.35
N VAL A 422 28.58 -3.46 -3.81
CA VAL A 422 29.92 -2.87 -3.99
C VAL A 422 30.63 -2.78 -2.64
N TRP A 423 29.95 -2.32 -1.59
CA TRP A 423 30.50 -2.26 -0.24
C TRP A 423 30.88 -3.66 0.31
N MET A 424 30.12 -4.70 -0.05
CA MET A 424 30.45 -6.10 0.27
C MET A 424 31.63 -6.65 -0.54
N GLY A 425 32.16 -5.92 -1.53
CA GLY A 425 33.29 -6.33 -2.37
C GLY A 425 32.91 -7.09 -3.65
N TYR A 426 31.62 -7.11 -4.05
CA TYR A 426 31.21 -7.71 -5.31
C TYR A 426 31.60 -6.84 -6.51
N SER A 427 32.16 -7.46 -7.56
CA SER A 427 32.36 -6.78 -8.84
C SER A 427 31.03 -6.53 -9.55
N THR A 428 30.98 -5.51 -10.43
CA THR A 428 29.80 -5.19 -11.27
C THR A 428 29.31 -6.42 -12.05
N ARG A 429 30.24 -7.22 -12.59
CA ARG A 429 29.90 -8.46 -13.32
C ARG A 429 29.20 -9.47 -12.41
N SER A 430 29.67 -9.62 -11.17
CA SER A 430 29.04 -10.50 -10.18
C SER A 430 27.65 -9.99 -9.79
N LEU A 431 27.49 -8.67 -9.58
CA LEU A 431 26.19 -8.05 -9.27
C LEU A 431 25.17 -8.29 -10.38
N LEU A 432 25.53 -8.06 -11.62
CA LEU A 432 24.66 -8.33 -12.78
C LEU A 432 24.28 -9.81 -12.87
N LYS A 433 25.23 -10.72 -12.65
CA LYS A 433 24.95 -12.15 -12.65
C LYS A 433 23.95 -12.54 -11.55
N ILE A 434 24.17 -12.07 -10.31
CA ILE A 434 23.27 -12.36 -9.17
C ILE A 434 21.88 -11.75 -9.41
N TRP A 435 21.81 -10.55 -9.97
CA TRP A 435 20.53 -9.91 -10.31
C TRP A 435 19.76 -10.72 -11.35
N TRP A 436 20.44 -11.20 -12.42
CA TRP A 436 19.83 -12.04 -13.43
C TRP A 436 19.35 -13.39 -12.90
N GLU A 437 20.16 -14.04 -12.06
CA GLU A 437 19.78 -15.28 -11.37
C GLU A 437 18.54 -15.06 -10.47
N THR A 438 18.47 -13.91 -9.79
CA THR A 438 17.31 -13.53 -8.98
C THR A 438 16.06 -13.34 -9.87
N LEU A 439 16.17 -12.63 -10.99
CA LEU A 439 15.07 -12.48 -11.94
C LEU A 439 14.50 -13.83 -12.41
N LEU A 440 15.39 -14.76 -12.77
CA LEU A 440 14.98 -16.10 -13.17
C LEU A 440 14.30 -16.88 -12.03
N ALA A 441 14.74 -16.69 -10.81
CA ALA A 441 14.13 -17.32 -9.63
C ALA A 441 12.73 -16.80 -9.35
N VAL A 442 12.48 -15.49 -9.50
CA VAL A 442 11.18 -14.86 -9.17
C VAL A 442 10.22 -14.74 -10.37
N ARG A 443 10.61 -15.15 -11.58
CA ARG A 443 9.83 -14.96 -12.82
C ARG A 443 8.38 -15.46 -12.76
N GLN A 444 8.14 -16.60 -12.11
CA GLN A 444 6.79 -17.15 -11.98
C GLN A 444 5.91 -16.30 -11.05
N SER A 445 6.50 -15.75 -10.02
CA SER A 445 5.82 -14.85 -9.09
C SER A 445 5.50 -13.51 -9.75
N LEU A 446 6.42 -12.99 -10.58
CA LEU A 446 6.15 -11.79 -11.39
C LEU A 446 4.96 -12.01 -12.33
N LEU A 447 4.89 -13.18 -12.99
CA LEU A 447 3.74 -13.54 -13.82
C LEU A 447 2.44 -13.59 -13.01
N THR A 448 2.49 -14.15 -11.81
CA THR A 448 1.32 -14.22 -10.91
C THR A 448 0.85 -12.82 -10.52
N ILE A 449 1.77 -11.94 -10.12
CA ILE A 449 1.48 -10.53 -9.78
C ILE A 449 0.84 -9.82 -10.98
N ALA A 450 1.40 -9.99 -12.17
CA ALA A 450 0.88 -9.40 -13.41
C ALA A 450 -0.56 -9.87 -13.69
N ALA A 451 -0.84 -11.18 -13.59
CA ALA A 451 -2.16 -11.75 -13.82
C ALA A 451 -3.20 -11.26 -12.79
N MET A 452 -2.81 -11.14 -11.52
CA MET A 452 -3.70 -10.66 -10.44
C MET A 452 -4.04 -9.18 -10.61
N LEU A 453 -3.07 -8.35 -10.98
CA LEU A 453 -3.35 -6.93 -11.22
C LEU A 453 -4.09 -6.69 -12.55
N ALA A 454 -3.90 -7.55 -13.54
CA ALA A 454 -4.74 -7.57 -14.73
C ALA A 454 -6.20 -7.86 -14.37
N LEU A 455 -6.45 -8.87 -13.53
CA LEU A 455 -7.79 -9.18 -13.02
C LEU A 455 -8.40 -7.97 -12.29
N GLY A 456 -7.70 -7.38 -11.32
CA GLY A 456 -8.20 -6.24 -10.56
C GLY A 456 -8.53 -5.02 -11.43
N ASN A 457 -7.73 -4.76 -12.48
CA ASN A 457 -8.03 -3.67 -13.41
C ASN A 457 -9.21 -3.98 -14.34
N VAL A 458 -9.40 -5.23 -14.76
CA VAL A 458 -10.57 -5.63 -15.53
C VAL A 458 -11.85 -5.48 -14.70
N THR A 459 -11.89 -5.95 -13.44
CA THR A 459 -13.06 -5.83 -12.57
C THR A 459 -13.38 -4.36 -12.24
N LYS A 460 -12.35 -3.56 -11.98
CA LYS A 460 -12.48 -2.11 -11.72
C LYS A 460 -13.05 -1.37 -12.92
N LEU A 461 -12.52 -1.61 -14.11
CA LEU A 461 -12.86 -0.84 -15.30
C LEU A 461 -14.11 -1.37 -16.03
N SER A 462 -14.53 -2.61 -15.76
CA SER A 462 -15.83 -3.13 -16.20
C SER A 462 -17.01 -2.60 -15.37
N GLY A 463 -16.77 -2.12 -14.14
CA GLY A 463 -17.84 -1.74 -13.20
C GLY A 463 -18.25 -2.85 -12.23
N ALA A 464 -17.64 -4.05 -12.31
CA ALA A 464 -17.95 -5.16 -11.41
C ALA A 464 -17.73 -4.79 -9.94
N ASP A 465 -16.60 -4.13 -9.62
CA ASP A 465 -16.31 -3.67 -8.26
C ASP A 465 -17.33 -2.64 -7.77
N ALA A 466 -17.77 -1.73 -8.66
CA ALA A 466 -18.81 -0.74 -8.35
C ALA A 466 -20.17 -1.41 -8.08
N THR A 467 -20.54 -2.44 -8.84
CA THR A 467 -21.76 -3.23 -8.63
C THR A 467 -21.74 -3.91 -7.25
N LEU A 468 -20.61 -4.52 -6.84
CA LEU A 468 -20.44 -5.09 -5.51
C LEU A 468 -20.59 -4.02 -4.41
N GLY A 469 -19.97 -2.85 -4.61
CA GLY A 469 -20.07 -1.73 -3.69
C GLY A 469 -21.49 -1.21 -3.50
N MET A 470 -22.23 -1.09 -4.59
CA MET A 470 -23.64 -0.65 -4.59
C MET A 470 -24.56 -1.59 -3.80
N ALA A 471 -24.31 -2.90 -3.84
CA ALA A 471 -25.09 -3.86 -3.07
C ALA A 471 -24.94 -3.61 -1.56
N LEU A 472 -23.73 -3.31 -1.09
CA LEU A 472 -23.49 -3.00 0.31
C LEU A 472 -24.04 -1.63 0.72
N ALA A 473 -24.03 -0.64 -0.18
CA ALA A 473 -24.57 0.70 0.09
C ALA A 473 -26.08 0.69 0.42
N LYS A 474 -26.84 -0.32 -0.05
CA LYS A 474 -28.29 -0.43 0.19
C LYS A 474 -28.67 -0.94 1.60
N THR A 475 -27.71 -1.14 2.51
CA THR A 475 -27.97 -1.73 3.84
C THR A 475 -28.58 -0.77 4.87
N GLY A 476 -28.82 0.51 4.53
CA GLY A 476 -29.52 1.48 5.39
C GLY A 476 -28.83 1.71 6.74
N VAL A 477 -29.55 1.49 7.85
CA VAL A 477 -29.03 1.68 9.22
C VAL A 477 -27.76 0.83 9.50
N PHE A 478 -27.60 -0.30 8.84
CA PHE A 478 -26.41 -1.13 8.99
C PHE A 478 -25.23 -0.64 8.13
N TYR A 479 -25.40 0.46 7.38
CA TYR A 479 -24.36 0.96 6.49
C TYR A 479 -23.01 1.25 7.16
N PRO A 480 -22.93 1.81 8.38
CA PRO A 480 -21.61 2.01 9.01
C PRO A 480 -20.82 0.71 9.19
N PHE A 481 -21.50 -0.40 9.43
CA PHE A 481 -20.87 -1.72 9.49
C PHE A 481 -20.49 -2.23 8.09
N PHE A 482 -21.44 -2.28 7.17
CA PHE A 482 -21.20 -2.83 5.83
C PHE A 482 -20.38 -1.90 4.93
N GLY A 483 -20.48 -0.59 5.11
CA GLY A 483 -19.64 0.38 4.41
C GLY A 483 -18.15 0.27 4.82
N THR A 484 -17.87 -0.09 6.07
CA THR A 484 -16.51 -0.40 6.52
C THR A 484 -16.00 -1.70 5.88
N LEU A 485 -16.85 -2.73 5.81
CA LEU A 485 -16.53 -3.97 5.09
C LEU A 485 -16.34 -3.75 3.58
N LEU A 486 -16.97 -2.71 3.00
CA LEU A 486 -16.74 -2.33 1.62
C LEU A 486 -15.28 -1.89 1.41
N GLY A 487 -14.72 -1.12 2.34
CA GLY A 487 -13.29 -0.78 2.34
C GLY A 487 -12.40 -2.03 2.40
N TRP A 488 -12.72 -2.98 3.30
CA TRP A 488 -12.05 -4.27 3.41
C TRP A 488 -12.09 -5.03 2.08
N LEU A 489 -13.26 -5.15 1.47
CA LEU A 489 -13.44 -5.79 0.17
C LEU A 489 -12.64 -5.08 -0.91
N GLY A 490 -12.68 -3.74 -0.93
CA GLY A 490 -11.96 -2.92 -1.91
C GLY A 490 -10.44 -3.18 -1.91
N VAL A 491 -9.83 -3.29 -0.75
CA VAL A 491 -8.39 -3.61 -0.66
C VAL A 491 -8.13 -5.08 -1.00
N ALA A 492 -8.97 -6.00 -0.55
CA ALA A 492 -8.86 -7.41 -0.92
C ALA A 492 -8.88 -7.63 -2.45
N LEU A 493 -9.68 -6.83 -3.17
CA LEU A 493 -9.82 -6.86 -4.63
C LEU A 493 -8.67 -6.16 -5.35
N THR A 494 -8.30 -4.96 -4.88
CA THR A 494 -7.37 -4.07 -5.61
C THR A 494 -5.91 -4.21 -5.16
N GLY A 495 -5.69 -4.82 -4.00
CA GLY A 495 -4.37 -4.92 -3.37
C GLY A 495 -3.83 -3.59 -2.81
N SER A 496 -4.65 -2.51 -2.79
CA SER A 496 -4.19 -1.18 -2.42
C SER A 496 -5.28 -0.37 -1.71
N ASP A 497 -4.97 0.17 -0.52
CA ASP A 497 -5.88 1.05 0.20
C ASP A 497 -6.17 2.34 -0.58
N THR A 498 -5.14 2.90 -1.24
CA THR A 498 -5.31 4.05 -2.14
C THR A 498 -6.30 3.73 -3.28
N ALA A 499 -6.19 2.56 -3.89
CA ALA A 499 -7.09 2.16 -4.98
C ALA A 499 -8.52 1.91 -4.48
N SER A 500 -8.69 1.31 -3.31
CA SER A 500 -9.98 1.16 -2.63
C SER A 500 -10.63 2.53 -2.35
N ASN A 501 -9.85 3.49 -1.87
CA ASN A 501 -10.31 4.85 -1.61
C ASN A 501 -10.73 5.58 -2.88
N VAL A 502 -10.01 5.41 -3.99
CA VAL A 502 -10.42 5.94 -5.32
C VAL A 502 -11.71 5.29 -5.81
N LEU A 503 -11.88 4.00 -5.54
CA LEU A 503 -13.03 3.23 -6.03
C LEU A 503 -14.30 3.55 -5.26
N PHE A 504 -14.23 3.59 -3.94
CA PHE A 504 -15.40 3.67 -3.08
C PHE A 504 -15.53 4.98 -2.27
N GLY A 505 -14.49 5.83 -2.22
CA GLY A 505 -14.51 7.04 -1.40
C GLY A 505 -15.69 7.97 -1.71
N SER A 506 -15.98 8.22 -2.99
CA SER A 506 -17.15 9.03 -3.39
C SER A 506 -18.47 8.36 -3.02
N LEU A 507 -18.58 7.03 -3.18
CA LEU A 507 -19.76 6.27 -2.78
C LEU A 507 -19.98 6.36 -1.26
N GLN A 508 -18.93 6.21 -0.45
CA GLN A 508 -18.98 6.35 1.01
C GLN A 508 -19.51 7.73 1.40
N ARG A 509 -19.00 8.80 0.79
CA ARG A 509 -19.45 10.17 1.05
C ARG A 509 -20.91 10.36 0.71
N ILE A 510 -21.31 10.02 -0.51
CA ILE A 510 -22.69 10.22 -1.00
C ILE A 510 -23.69 9.46 -0.13
N THR A 511 -23.40 8.18 0.18
CA THR A 511 -24.26 7.35 1.01
C THR A 511 -24.34 7.87 2.45
N ALA A 512 -23.22 8.34 3.02
CA ALA A 512 -23.21 8.94 4.35
C ALA A 512 -24.10 10.21 4.39
N GLU A 513 -23.97 11.10 3.41
CA GLU A 513 -24.81 12.30 3.29
C GLU A 513 -26.31 11.96 3.16
N GLN A 514 -26.65 10.93 2.37
CA GLN A 514 -28.04 10.47 2.22
C GLN A 514 -28.64 9.86 3.50
N LEU A 515 -27.80 9.21 4.30
CA LEU A 515 -28.22 8.58 5.56
C LEU A 515 -28.11 9.51 6.78
N GLY A 516 -27.70 10.78 6.61
CA GLY A 516 -27.48 11.71 7.71
C GLY A 516 -26.30 11.36 8.61
N LEU A 517 -25.34 10.57 8.11
CA LEU A 517 -24.10 10.21 8.79
C LEU A 517 -22.98 11.20 8.48
N SER A 518 -21.97 11.28 9.35
CA SER A 518 -20.77 12.06 9.05
C SER A 518 -20.04 11.51 7.83
N PRO A 519 -19.81 12.31 6.77
CA PRO A 519 -19.01 11.90 5.61
C PRO A 519 -17.57 11.55 6.01
N TYR A 520 -16.99 12.26 6.98
CA TYR A 520 -15.65 11.97 7.50
C TYR A 520 -15.57 10.59 8.15
N LEU A 521 -16.62 10.21 8.92
CA LEU A 521 -16.70 8.89 9.56
C LEU A 521 -16.63 7.78 8.50
N MET A 522 -17.51 7.85 7.48
CA MET A 522 -17.65 6.77 6.51
C MET A 522 -16.50 6.74 5.49
N CYS A 523 -16.01 7.90 5.06
CA CYS A 523 -14.86 7.93 4.17
C CYS A 523 -13.59 7.42 4.86
N ALA A 524 -13.34 7.81 6.12
CA ALA A 524 -12.24 7.24 6.90
C ALA A 524 -12.42 5.73 7.13
N ALA A 525 -13.66 5.27 7.37
CA ALA A 525 -13.99 3.85 7.54
C ALA A 525 -13.66 3.01 6.29
N ASN A 526 -13.72 3.59 5.08
CA ASN A 526 -13.27 2.91 3.87
C ASN A 526 -11.78 2.55 3.95
N SER A 527 -10.93 3.49 4.33
CA SER A 527 -9.49 3.26 4.48
C SER A 527 -9.20 2.36 5.68
N THR A 528 -9.79 2.62 6.85
CA THR A 528 -9.51 1.87 8.08
C THR A 528 -10.08 0.44 8.06
N GLY A 529 -11.19 0.20 7.37
CA GLY A 529 -11.67 -1.14 7.03
C GLY A 529 -10.76 -1.80 6.00
N GLY A 530 -10.29 -1.01 5.03
CA GLY A 530 -9.40 -1.43 3.96
C GLY A 530 -8.10 -2.05 4.46
N VAL A 531 -7.49 -1.50 5.51
CA VAL A 531 -6.22 -2.03 6.05
C VAL A 531 -6.34 -3.49 6.51
N MET A 532 -7.51 -3.92 6.97
CA MET A 532 -7.74 -5.32 7.35
C MET A 532 -7.82 -6.25 6.13
N GLY A 533 -8.19 -5.72 4.96
CA GLY A 533 -8.19 -6.42 3.67
C GLY A 533 -6.78 -6.66 3.12
N LYS A 534 -5.80 -5.88 3.57
CA LYS A 534 -4.41 -5.99 3.12
C LYS A 534 -3.78 -7.36 3.40
N MET A 535 -4.23 -8.05 4.44
CA MET A 535 -3.75 -9.41 4.75
C MET A 535 -4.11 -10.45 3.70
N ILE A 536 -5.24 -10.28 3.02
CA ILE A 536 -5.80 -11.28 2.11
C ILE A 536 -5.74 -10.88 0.65
N ASP A 537 -5.21 -9.69 0.36
CA ASP A 537 -5.02 -9.32 -1.03
C ASP A 537 -4.01 -10.25 -1.71
N ALA A 538 -4.35 -10.64 -2.91
CA ALA A 538 -3.58 -11.63 -3.65
C ALA A 538 -2.17 -11.15 -3.97
N GLN A 539 -1.99 -9.85 -4.21
CA GLN A 539 -0.68 -9.24 -4.46
C GLN A 539 0.23 -9.38 -3.24
N SER A 540 -0.24 -8.97 -2.04
CA SER A 540 0.56 -9.02 -0.81
C SER A 540 0.90 -10.45 -0.40
N ILE A 541 -0.03 -11.40 -0.58
CA ILE A 541 0.21 -12.82 -0.32
C ILE A 541 1.33 -13.37 -1.21
N VAL A 542 1.32 -13.04 -2.50
CA VAL A 542 2.38 -13.48 -3.43
C VAL A 542 3.70 -12.81 -3.08
N VAL A 543 3.70 -11.50 -2.83
CA VAL A 543 4.92 -10.75 -2.43
C VAL A 543 5.53 -11.34 -1.15
N ALA A 544 4.70 -11.58 -0.12
CA ALA A 544 5.15 -12.21 1.12
C ALA A 544 5.69 -13.63 0.89
N GLY A 545 4.95 -14.44 0.13
CA GLY A 545 5.31 -15.83 -0.18
C GLY A 545 6.62 -15.93 -0.94
N VAL A 546 6.85 -15.08 -1.94
CA VAL A 546 8.11 -15.03 -2.69
C VAL A 546 9.26 -14.65 -1.78
N SER A 547 9.09 -13.59 -0.99
CA SER A 547 10.14 -13.08 -0.10
C SER A 547 10.48 -14.05 1.03
N ALA A 548 9.51 -14.84 1.48
CA ALA A 548 9.71 -15.92 2.44
C ALA A 548 10.02 -17.29 1.79
N GLN A 549 10.32 -17.34 0.49
CA GLN A 549 10.62 -18.58 -0.25
C GLN A 549 9.50 -19.64 -0.15
N ALA A 550 8.25 -19.20 0.03
CA ALA A 550 7.07 -20.04 0.14
C ALA A 550 6.36 -20.25 -1.21
N HIS A 551 7.12 -20.39 -2.29
CA HIS A 551 6.58 -20.58 -3.64
C HIS A 551 5.61 -21.76 -3.71
N GLY A 552 4.41 -21.53 -4.24
CA GLY A 552 3.36 -22.54 -4.36
C GLY A 552 2.62 -22.86 -3.05
N HIS A 553 2.88 -22.10 -1.98
CA HIS A 553 2.19 -22.24 -0.69
C HIS A 553 1.27 -21.04 -0.37
N GLU A 554 1.00 -20.19 -1.35
CA GLU A 554 0.19 -18.97 -1.19
C GLU A 554 -1.22 -19.29 -0.66
N GLY A 555 -1.79 -20.44 -1.05
CA GLY A 555 -3.06 -20.93 -0.50
C GLY A 555 -2.99 -21.25 0.99
N LYS A 556 -1.85 -21.71 1.50
CA LYS A 556 -1.65 -21.94 2.93
C LYS A 556 -1.50 -20.62 3.68
N ILE A 557 -0.81 -19.64 3.07
CA ILE A 557 -0.69 -18.29 3.63
C ILE A 557 -2.08 -17.64 3.72
N LEU A 558 -2.87 -17.68 2.62
CA LEU A 558 -4.25 -17.17 2.63
C LEU A 558 -5.08 -17.81 3.74
N ARG A 559 -5.07 -19.14 3.88
CA ARG A 559 -5.81 -19.83 4.94
C ARG A 559 -5.37 -19.39 6.33
N PHE A 560 -4.07 -19.15 6.52
CA PHE A 560 -3.54 -18.69 7.80
C PHE A 560 -4.05 -17.29 8.14
N VAL A 561 -4.04 -16.35 7.19
CA VAL A 561 -4.39 -14.95 7.46
C VAL A 561 -5.88 -14.63 7.33
N PHE A 562 -6.67 -15.43 6.59
CA PHE A 562 -8.05 -15.12 6.25
C PHE A 562 -8.95 -14.95 7.49
N GLY A 563 -8.86 -15.87 8.45
CA GLY A 563 -9.63 -15.79 9.70
C GLY A 563 -9.27 -14.54 10.51
N HIS A 564 -7.98 -14.19 10.58
CA HIS A 564 -7.50 -12.99 11.26
C HIS A 564 -8.01 -11.72 10.59
N SER A 565 -7.93 -11.65 9.27
CA SER A 565 -8.44 -10.54 8.48
C SER A 565 -9.94 -10.33 8.69
N LEU A 566 -10.73 -11.40 8.59
CA LEU A 566 -12.18 -11.33 8.76
C LEU A 566 -12.59 -10.87 10.16
N VAL A 567 -11.97 -11.43 11.20
CA VAL A 567 -12.28 -11.04 12.59
C VAL A 567 -11.93 -9.57 12.84
N LEU A 568 -10.75 -9.11 12.40
CA LEU A 568 -10.36 -7.71 12.55
C LEU A 568 -11.24 -6.77 11.72
N ALA A 569 -11.66 -7.18 10.51
CA ALA A 569 -12.61 -6.42 9.69
C ALA A 569 -13.98 -6.28 10.36
N VAL A 570 -14.50 -7.35 10.96
CA VAL A 570 -15.75 -7.31 11.74
C VAL A 570 -15.62 -6.42 12.97
N LEU A 571 -14.51 -6.51 13.69
CA LEU A 571 -14.27 -5.68 14.88
C LEU A 571 -14.19 -4.19 14.55
N ILE A 572 -13.46 -3.80 13.50
CA ILE A 572 -13.40 -2.39 13.09
C ILE A 572 -14.73 -1.90 12.54
N SER A 573 -15.48 -2.75 11.82
CA SER A 573 -16.82 -2.42 11.34
C SER A 573 -17.80 -2.19 12.49
N ALA A 574 -17.73 -3.01 13.53
CA ALA A 574 -18.52 -2.83 14.76
C ALA A 574 -18.12 -1.55 15.50
N TRP A 575 -16.82 -1.22 15.55
CA TRP A 575 -16.31 0.01 16.14
C TRP A 575 -16.85 1.25 15.41
N VAL A 576 -16.80 1.26 14.08
CA VAL A 576 -17.35 2.36 13.26
C VAL A 576 -18.85 2.48 13.42
N ALA A 577 -19.58 1.36 13.47
CA ALA A 577 -21.02 1.36 13.76
C ALA A 577 -21.33 1.93 15.15
N ALA A 578 -20.51 1.60 16.15
CA ALA A 578 -20.63 2.17 17.48
C ALA A 578 -20.31 3.70 17.49
N GLN A 579 -19.32 4.15 16.72
CA GLN A 579 -19.05 5.60 16.54
C GLN A 579 -20.22 6.31 15.84
N ALA A 580 -20.94 5.64 14.94
CA ALA A 580 -22.10 6.23 14.28
C ALA A 580 -23.30 6.44 15.21
N TYR A 581 -23.56 5.49 16.13
CA TYR A 581 -24.84 5.43 16.85
C TYR A 581 -24.74 5.49 18.38
N TRP A 582 -23.61 5.13 18.97
CA TRP A 582 -23.48 5.15 20.43
C TRP A 582 -23.02 6.51 20.93
N PRO A 583 -23.84 7.25 21.75
CA PRO A 583 -23.57 8.63 22.12
C PRO A 583 -22.16 8.92 22.68
N PRO A 584 -21.58 8.09 23.57
CA PRO A 584 -20.22 8.32 24.05
C PRO A 584 -19.15 8.30 22.96
N LEU A 585 -19.33 7.45 21.92
CA LEU A 585 -18.39 7.33 20.82
C LEU A 585 -18.68 8.31 19.69
N GLN A 586 -19.92 8.80 19.54
CA GLN A 586 -20.24 9.89 18.61
C GLN A 586 -19.43 11.16 18.89
N ALA A 587 -19.06 11.41 20.14
CA ALA A 587 -18.19 12.52 20.53
C ALA A 587 -16.77 12.40 19.92
N THR A 588 -16.35 11.20 19.50
CA THR A 588 -15.07 10.98 18.84
C THR A 588 -15.12 11.25 17.34
N VAL A 589 -16.33 11.40 16.75
CA VAL A 589 -16.50 11.64 15.31
C VAL A 589 -16.11 13.08 14.97
N VAL A 590 -15.27 13.23 13.95
CA VAL A 590 -14.87 14.55 13.43
C VAL A 590 -16.06 15.19 12.72
N LYS A 591 -16.33 16.44 13.07
CA LYS A 591 -17.42 17.24 12.48
C LYS A 591 -16.93 18.08 11.29
#